data_9a6aaef25fac86323d7f0793e08e4246
#
_entry.id   9a6aaef25fac86323d7f0793e08e4246
#
_cell.length_a   1.000
_cell.length_b   1.000
_cell.length_c   1.000
_cell.angle_alpha   90.00
_cell.angle_beta   90.00
_cell.angle_gamma   90.00
#
_symmetry.space_group_name_H-M   'P 1'
#
loop_
_entity.id
_entity.type
_entity.pdbx_description
1 polymer ?
#
loop_
_entity_poly.entity_id
_entity_poly.type
_entity_poly.pdbx_seq_one_letter_code
_entity_poly.pdbx_strand_id
1 'polypeptide(L)'
;LFSVYFMMKFTDTKQVRYGVFASILTMIAYLMRMNTLIFVIATVIYLVLNIFKDFKEKEVKEKLINVAIIAMFLVLTFVPSSLVKTYYFSKYNLEKGKTYPSISYILMAMEEGPRANGWYNESIAEPALRSLKTGENISDEYKEKIKDRLEYFANHPAYTVDFYRQKLTTTWAESTYSAIFNNGITEES
;
A
#
# COMPACT_ATOMS: atom_id res chain seq x y z
N LEU A 1 -10.61 5.76 -10.30
CA LEU A 1 -11.47 5.33 -11.41
C LEU A 1 -10.96 5.80 -12.78
N PHE A 2 -10.72 7.10 -13.01
CA PHE A 2 -10.26 7.61 -14.32
C PHE A 2 -8.92 7.01 -14.78
N SER A 3 -7.97 6.79 -13.87
CA SER A 3 -6.69 6.15 -14.22
C SER A 3 -6.90 4.72 -14.74
N VAL A 4 -7.80 3.94 -14.11
CA VAL A 4 -8.16 2.59 -14.57
C VAL A 4 -8.77 2.65 -15.98
N TYR A 5 -9.73 3.53 -16.20
CA TYR A 5 -10.36 3.72 -17.51
C TYR A 5 -9.34 4.02 -18.61
N PHE A 6 -8.42 4.97 -18.36
CA PHE A 6 -7.40 5.30 -19.35
C PHE A 6 -6.40 4.17 -19.55
N MET A 7 -6.08 3.39 -18.53
CA MET A 7 -5.20 2.23 -18.66
C MET A 7 -5.86 1.12 -19.50
N MET A 8 -7.13 0.83 -19.26
CA MET A 8 -7.90 -0.10 -20.09
C MET A 8 -7.95 0.40 -21.56
N LYS A 9 -8.25 1.67 -21.76
CA LYS A 9 -8.29 2.27 -23.09
C LYS A 9 -6.92 2.23 -23.79
N PHE A 10 -5.81 2.35 -23.06
CA PHE A 10 -4.47 2.14 -23.58
C PHE A 10 -4.27 0.70 -24.06
N THR A 11 -4.66 -0.28 -23.26
CA THR A 11 -4.49 -1.70 -23.64
C THR A 11 -5.34 -2.10 -24.84
N ASP A 12 -6.52 -1.51 -25.00
CA ASP A 12 -7.41 -1.78 -26.15
C ASP A 12 -6.95 -1.08 -27.43
N THR A 13 -6.58 0.19 -27.32
CA THR A 13 -6.29 1.03 -28.52
C THR A 13 -4.81 1.14 -28.85
N LYS A 14 -3.91 0.75 -27.93
CA LYS A 14 -2.45 0.91 -28.00
C LYS A 14 -1.97 2.35 -28.17
N GLN A 15 -2.84 3.33 -27.95
CA GLN A 15 -2.49 4.74 -28.07
C GLN A 15 -1.76 5.22 -26.82
N VAL A 16 -0.48 5.57 -26.95
CA VAL A 16 0.42 6.00 -25.87
C VAL A 16 -0.18 7.11 -25.00
N ARG A 17 -0.94 8.04 -25.61
CA ARG A 17 -1.59 9.14 -24.87
C ARG A 17 -2.43 8.68 -23.68
N TYR A 18 -3.14 7.55 -23.80
CA TYR A 18 -3.96 7.03 -22.73
C TYR A 18 -3.11 6.45 -21.58
N GLY A 19 -1.99 5.80 -21.92
CA GLY A 19 -1.01 5.36 -20.92
C GLY A 19 -0.39 6.53 -20.15
N VAL A 20 -0.09 7.63 -20.85
CA VAL A 20 0.43 8.86 -20.22
C VAL A 20 -0.61 9.46 -19.26
N PHE A 21 -1.87 9.63 -19.71
CA PHE A 21 -2.93 10.14 -18.84
C PHE A 21 -3.17 9.25 -17.63
N ALA A 22 -3.18 7.93 -17.80
CA ALA A 22 -3.30 6.98 -16.69
C ALA A 22 -2.16 7.16 -15.66
N SER A 23 -0.92 7.31 -16.14
CA SER A 23 0.25 7.50 -15.28
C SER A 23 0.19 8.81 -14.48
N ILE A 24 -0.19 9.92 -15.11
CA ILE A 24 -0.34 11.21 -14.44
C ILE A 24 -1.44 11.17 -13.38
N LEU A 25 -2.59 10.60 -13.70
CA LEU A 25 -3.70 10.48 -12.75
C LEU A 25 -3.34 9.57 -11.56
N THR A 26 -2.57 8.50 -11.81
CA THR A 26 -2.07 7.63 -10.75
C THR A 26 -1.06 8.34 -9.86
N MET A 27 -0.15 9.14 -10.43
CA MET A 27 0.78 9.99 -9.69
C MET A 27 0.02 10.89 -8.70
N ILE A 28 -0.99 11.62 -9.19
CA ILE A 28 -1.81 12.50 -8.35
C ILE A 28 -2.50 11.71 -7.25
N ALA A 29 -3.13 10.58 -7.59
CA ALA A 29 -3.81 9.73 -6.62
C ALA A 29 -2.85 9.17 -5.56
N TYR A 30 -1.64 8.78 -5.95
CA TYR A 30 -0.61 8.27 -5.03
C TYR A 30 -0.09 9.36 -4.08
N LEU A 31 0.09 10.60 -4.57
CA LEU A 31 0.45 11.74 -3.72
C LEU A 31 -0.63 12.05 -2.69
N MET A 32 -1.91 11.84 -3.03
CA MET A 32 -3.01 12.05 -2.11
C MET A 32 -3.19 10.88 -1.12
N ARG A 33 -2.96 9.64 -1.56
CA ARG A 33 -3.22 8.45 -0.74
C ARG A 33 -2.32 7.28 -1.11
N MET A 34 -1.49 6.84 -0.17
CA MET A 34 -0.53 5.74 -0.37
C MET A 34 -1.21 4.40 -0.73
N ASN A 35 -2.48 4.18 -0.34
CA ASN A 35 -3.22 2.96 -0.70
C ASN A 35 -3.38 2.78 -2.22
N THR A 36 -3.16 3.83 -3.01
CA THR A 36 -3.07 3.74 -4.47
C THR A 36 -1.96 2.79 -4.94
N LEU A 37 -0.99 2.46 -4.07
CA LEU A 37 0.05 1.47 -4.36
C LEU A 37 -0.52 0.10 -4.76
N ILE A 38 -1.63 -0.32 -4.17
CA ILE A 38 -2.32 -1.58 -4.53
C ILE A 38 -2.73 -1.55 -6.00
N PHE A 39 -3.28 -0.42 -6.45
CA PHE A 39 -3.65 -0.23 -7.85
C PHE A 39 -2.40 -0.20 -8.77
N VAL A 40 -1.31 0.42 -8.32
CA VAL A 40 -0.04 0.44 -9.08
C VAL A 40 0.47 -0.98 -9.31
N ILE A 41 0.53 -1.80 -8.25
CA ILE A 41 0.96 -3.20 -8.33
C ILE A 41 0.06 -4.00 -9.27
N ALA A 42 -1.25 -3.90 -9.11
CA ALA A 42 -2.22 -4.60 -9.95
C ALA A 42 -2.09 -4.21 -11.43
N THR A 43 -1.89 -2.91 -11.71
CA THR A 43 -1.70 -2.41 -13.07
C THR A 43 -0.41 -2.92 -13.69
N VAL A 44 0.69 -2.93 -12.94
CA VAL A 44 1.98 -3.46 -13.42
C VAL A 44 1.86 -4.95 -13.74
N ILE A 45 1.27 -5.74 -12.84
CA ILE A 45 1.04 -7.17 -13.09
C ILE A 45 0.20 -7.37 -14.36
N TYR A 46 -0.89 -6.62 -14.50
CA TYR A 46 -1.76 -6.71 -15.67
C TYR A 46 -1.01 -6.39 -16.98
N LEU A 47 -0.21 -5.32 -17.01
CA LEU A 47 0.56 -4.94 -18.20
C LEU A 47 1.65 -5.98 -18.53
N VAL A 48 2.31 -6.52 -17.51
CA VAL A 48 3.31 -7.60 -17.68
C VAL A 48 2.64 -8.84 -18.26
N LEU A 49 1.52 -9.28 -17.69
CA LEU A 49 0.76 -10.42 -18.24
C LEU A 49 0.29 -10.16 -19.67
N ASN A 50 -0.10 -8.94 -20.00
CA ASN A 50 -0.49 -8.56 -21.35
C ASN A 50 0.69 -8.66 -22.35
N ILE A 51 1.93 -8.38 -21.91
CA ILE A 51 3.13 -8.59 -22.73
C ILE A 51 3.32 -10.08 -23.04
N PHE A 52 3.14 -10.94 -22.03
CA PHE A 52 3.38 -12.37 -22.18
C PHE A 52 2.27 -13.13 -22.91
N LYS A 53 1.02 -12.67 -22.82
CA LYS A 53 -0.15 -13.35 -23.41
C LYS A 53 0.01 -13.69 -24.88
N ASP A 54 0.57 -12.77 -25.68
CA ASP A 54 0.74 -12.96 -27.12
C ASP A 54 2.20 -12.68 -27.53
N PHE A 55 3.13 -13.20 -26.73
CA PHE A 55 4.55 -12.83 -26.85
C PHE A 55 5.15 -13.16 -28.23
N LYS A 56 4.68 -14.23 -28.88
CA LYS A 56 5.17 -14.64 -30.23
C LYS A 56 4.55 -13.85 -31.37
N GLU A 57 3.32 -13.35 -31.19
CA GLU A 57 2.54 -12.70 -32.23
C GLU A 57 2.70 -11.17 -32.28
N LYS A 58 3.05 -10.56 -31.15
CA LYS A 58 3.21 -9.11 -31.05
C LYS A 58 4.50 -8.62 -31.67
N GLU A 59 4.41 -7.51 -32.42
CA GLU A 59 5.58 -6.81 -32.92
C GLU A 59 6.49 -6.31 -31.80
N VAL A 60 7.79 -6.26 -32.04
CA VAL A 60 8.80 -5.77 -31.11
C VAL A 60 8.47 -4.33 -30.64
N LYS A 61 7.96 -3.50 -31.56
CA LYS A 61 7.56 -2.12 -31.27
C LYS A 61 6.45 -2.05 -30.20
N GLU A 62 5.46 -2.92 -30.27
CA GLU A 62 4.36 -2.96 -29.29
C GLU A 62 4.85 -3.37 -27.90
N LYS A 63 5.76 -4.34 -27.82
CA LYS A 63 6.41 -4.76 -26.58
C LYS A 63 7.20 -3.61 -25.96
N LEU A 64 7.98 -2.88 -26.75
CA LEU A 64 8.75 -1.74 -26.29
C LEU A 64 7.84 -0.62 -25.76
N ILE A 65 6.71 -0.34 -26.40
CA ILE A 65 5.73 0.65 -25.94
C ILE A 65 5.17 0.23 -24.57
N ASN A 66 4.77 -1.04 -24.40
CA ASN A 66 4.25 -1.53 -23.14
C ASN A 66 5.30 -1.41 -22.01
N VAL A 67 6.55 -1.79 -22.27
CA VAL A 67 7.65 -1.65 -21.31
C VAL A 67 7.90 -0.17 -20.97
N ALA A 68 7.91 0.71 -21.95
CA ALA A 68 8.07 2.15 -21.74
C ALA A 68 6.94 2.75 -20.91
N ILE A 69 5.69 2.33 -21.12
CA ILE A 69 4.54 2.76 -20.33
C ILE A 69 4.67 2.24 -18.88
N ILE A 70 5.09 0.99 -18.66
CA ILE A 70 5.34 0.47 -17.31
C ILE A 70 6.42 1.29 -16.60
N ALA A 71 7.55 1.53 -17.27
CA ALA A 71 8.65 2.32 -16.72
C ALA A 71 8.20 3.75 -16.38
N MET A 72 7.50 4.41 -17.28
CA MET A 72 6.95 5.75 -17.06
C MET A 72 5.95 5.76 -15.90
N PHE A 73 5.07 4.77 -15.83
CA PHE A 73 4.07 4.62 -14.76
C PHE A 73 4.74 4.51 -13.38
N LEU A 74 5.79 3.70 -13.27
CA LEU A 74 6.56 3.55 -12.02
C LEU A 74 7.33 4.84 -11.69
N VAL A 75 8.02 5.43 -12.65
CA VAL A 75 8.80 6.66 -12.45
C VAL A 75 7.89 7.80 -11.99
N LEU A 76 6.76 8.03 -12.68
CA LEU A 76 5.82 9.09 -12.31
C LEU A 76 5.14 8.82 -10.95
N THR A 77 4.97 7.57 -10.56
CA THR A 77 4.40 7.25 -9.24
C THR A 77 5.39 7.54 -8.11
N PHE A 78 6.64 7.10 -8.23
CA PHE A 78 7.57 7.12 -7.10
C PHE A 78 8.46 8.36 -7.04
N VAL A 79 8.92 8.89 -8.18
CA VAL A 79 9.87 10.01 -8.19
C VAL A 79 9.24 11.29 -7.65
N PRO A 80 8.05 11.76 -8.09
CA PRO A 80 7.43 12.96 -7.53
C PRO A 80 7.13 12.83 -6.04
N SER A 81 6.68 11.66 -5.59
CA SER A 81 6.43 11.39 -4.17
C SER A 81 7.71 11.52 -3.34
N SER A 82 8.83 10.99 -3.84
CA SER A 82 10.14 11.12 -3.18
C SER A 82 10.62 12.57 -3.16
N LEU A 83 10.45 13.31 -4.26
CA LEU A 83 10.83 14.72 -4.34
C LEU A 83 10.02 15.60 -3.38
N VAL A 84 8.71 15.42 -3.33
CA VAL A 84 7.83 16.12 -2.39
C VAL A 84 8.24 15.83 -0.95
N LYS A 85 8.46 14.57 -0.61
CA LYS A 85 8.93 14.16 0.71
C LYS A 85 10.27 14.83 1.05
N THR A 86 11.26 14.77 0.15
CA THR A 86 12.58 15.38 0.35
C THR A 86 12.49 16.90 0.53
N TYR A 87 11.65 17.57 -0.26
CA TYR A 87 11.41 19.01 -0.14
C TYR A 87 10.88 19.39 1.26
N TYR A 88 9.85 18.67 1.74
CA TYR A 88 9.30 18.96 3.07
C TYR A 88 10.29 18.64 4.19
N PHE A 89 11.04 17.55 4.10
CA PHE A 89 12.08 17.21 5.07
C PHE A 89 13.16 18.29 5.15
N SER A 90 13.61 18.83 4.00
CA SER A 90 14.58 19.91 3.95
C SER A 90 14.00 21.22 4.48
N LYS A 91 12.78 21.58 4.06
CA LYS A 91 12.14 22.86 4.41
C LYS A 91 11.87 23.00 5.91
N TYR A 92 11.49 21.91 6.56
CA TYR A 92 11.13 21.91 7.98
C TYR A 92 12.24 21.33 8.88
N ASN A 93 13.44 21.10 8.36
CA ASN A 93 14.57 20.50 9.07
C ASN A 93 14.20 19.20 9.81
N LEU A 94 13.35 18.38 9.19
CA LEU A 94 12.92 17.12 9.76
C LEU A 94 14.06 16.11 9.66
N GLU A 95 14.41 15.46 10.75
CA GLU A 95 15.44 14.42 10.76
C GLU A 95 14.94 13.17 10.01
N LYS A 96 15.73 12.74 9.03
CA LYS A 96 15.48 11.47 8.32
C LYS A 96 15.59 10.33 9.33
N GLY A 97 14.50 9.58 9.48
CA GLY A 97 14.43 8.46 10.44
C GLY A 97 13.48 8.68 11.61
N LYS A 98 13.15 9.91 11.95
CA LYS A 98 12.12 10.24 12.96
C LYS A 98 10.71 10.19 12.35
N THR A 99 10.40 9.11 11.64
CA THR A 99 9.06 8.86 11.09
C THR A 99 8.61 7.49 11.54
N TYR A 100 7.30 7.30 11.56
CA TYR A 100 6.71 5.99 11.82
C TYR A 100 7.27 4.97 10.81
N PRO A 101 7.99 3.93 11.24
CA PRO A 101 8.60 2.99 10.29
C PRO A 101 7.50 2.22 9.56
N SER A 102 7.60 2.14 8.23
CA SER A 102 6.58 1.47 7.41
C SER A 102 6.36 0.01 7.79
N ILE A 103 7.38 -0.64 8.37
CA ILE A 103 7.30 -2.02 8.85
C ILE A 103 6.31 -2.19 10.01
N SER A 104 6.03 -1.14 10.79
CA SER A 104 5.04 -1.16 11.86
C SER A 104 3.63 -1.47 11.36
N TYR A 105 3.30 -1.05 10.14
CA TYR A 105 2.00 -1.36 9.53
C TYR A 105 1.86 -2.84 9.17
N ILE A 106 2.98 -3.52 8.86
CA ILE A 106 2.99 -4.96 8.60
C ILE A 106 2.70 -5.70 9.91
N LEU A 107 3.41 -5.34 10.98
CA LEU A 107 3.17 -5.92 12.31
C LEU A 107 1.73 -5.65 12.77
N MET A 108 1.26 -4.41 12.66
CA MET A 108 -0.12 -4.04 13.01
C MET A 108 -1.15 -4.91 12.27
N ALA A 109 -0.89 -5.21 11.00
CA ALA A 109 -1.77 -6.06 10.21
C ALA A 109 -1.83 -7.52 10.66
N MET A 110 -0.88 -7.96 11.50
CA MET A 110 -0.74 -9.33 12.03
C MET A 110 -1.08 -9.43 13.52
N GLU A 111 -1.30 -8.32 14.20
CA GLU A 111 -1.62 -8.26 15.63
C GLU A 111 -3.13 -8.17 15.87
N GLU A 112 -3.54 -8.65 17.05
CA GLU A 112 -4.89 -8.43 17.53
C GLU A 112 -5.03 -6.99 18.03
N GLY A 113 -6.03 -6.29 17.53
CA GLY A 113 -6.35 -4.95 17.99
C GLY A 113 -7.50 -4.94 18.99
N PRO A 114 -7.64 -3.87 19.77
CA PRO A 114 -8.73 -3.76 20.75
C PRO A 114 -10.14 -3.72 20.14
N ARG A 115 -10.23 -3.38 18.85
CA ARG A 115 -11.49 -3.36 18.09
C ARG A 115 -11.63 -4.55 17.17
N ALA A 116 -10.55 -4.88 16.45
CA ALA A 116 -10.53 -5.99 15.49
C ALA A 116 -9.09 -6.35 15.13
N ASN A 117 -8.92 -7.56 14.59
CA ASN A 117 -7.62 -8.06 14.13
C ASN A 117 -7.04 -7.17 13.03
N GLY A 118 -5.80 -6.72 13.21
CA GLY A 118 -5.09 -5.86 12.26
C GLY A 118 -5.46 -4.38 12.34
N TRP A 119 -6.19 -3.95 13.36
CA TRP A 119 -6.48 -2.54 13.63
C TRP A 119 -5.40 -1.92 14.51
N TYR A 120 -5.47 -0.58 14.66
CA TYR A 120 -4.53 0.17 15.47
C TYR A 120 -4.42 -0.43 16.89
N ASN A 121 -3.18 -0.63 17.34
CA ASN A 121 -2.86 -1.17 18.65
C ASN A 121 -1.79 -0.29 19.29
N GLU A 122 -1.98 0.08 20.55
CA GLU A 122 -1.05 0.92 21.30
C GLU A 122 0.31 0.25 21.49
N SER A 123 0.37 -1.08 21.62
CA SER A 123 1.61 -1.84 21.72
C SER A 123 2.54 -1.66 20.50
N ILE A 124 1.97 -1.29 19.33
CA ILE A 124 2.70 -0.97 18.11
C ILE A 124 3.11 0.49 18.08
N ALA A 125 2.28 1.37 18.64
CA ALA A 125 2.54 2.80 18.69
C ALA A 125 3.65 3.16 19.69
N GLU A 126 3.72 2.49 20.82
CA GLU A 126 4.66 2.80 21.90
C GLU A 126 6.14 2.75 21.44
N PRO A 127 6.64 1.69 20.79
CA PRO A 127 8.00 1.68 20.29
C PRO A 127 8.27 2.80 19.29
N ALA A 128 7.30 3.12 18.41
CA ALA A 128 7.45 4.21 17.44
C ALA A 128 7.53 5.57 18.12
N LEU A 129 6.71 5.82 19.15
CA LEU A 129 6.77 7.05 19.94
C LEU A 129 8.10 7.15 20.70
N ARG A 130 8.63 6.03 21.21
CA ARG A 130 9.95 5.97 21.82
C ARG A 130 11.03 6.36 20.82
N SER A 131 11.02 5.77 19.62
CA SER A 131 11.96 6.11 18.53
C SER A 131 11.92 7.60 18.16
N LEU A 132 10.73 8.18 18.10
CA LEU A 132 10.57 9.61 17.81
C LEU A 132 11.22 10.49 18.90
N LYS A 133 11.21 10.05 20.16
CA LYS A 133 11.80 10.79 21.30
C LYS A 133 13.30 10.59 21.39
N THR A 134 13.77 9.35 21.23
CA THR A 134 15.19 8.97 21.50
C THR A 134 16.05 8.99 20.22
N GLY A 135 15.42 8.91 19.03
CA GLY A 135 16.15 8.74 17.76
C GLY A 135 16.64 7.31 17.51
N GLU A 136 16.25 6.35 18.34
CA GLU A 136 16.64 4.94 18.17
C GLU A 136 16.00 4.33 16.91
N ASN A 137 16.76 3.49 16.23
CA ASN A 137 16.24 2.70 15.10
C ASN A 137 15.55 1.44 15.62
N ILE A 138 14.22 1.47 15.66
CA ILE A 138 13.39 0.37 16.14
C ILE A 138 12.97 -0.62 15.03
N SER A 139 13.51 -0.47 13.82
CA SER A 139 13.11 -1.34 12.70
C SER A 139 13.42 -2.81 12.97
N ASP A 140 14.49 -3.10 13.70
CA ASP A 140 14.87 -4.47 14.01
C ASP A 140 13.97 -5.10 15.08
N GLU A 141 13.51 -4.32 16.07
CA GLU A 141 12.49 -4.75 17.03
C GLU A 141 11.18 -5.17 16.32
N TYR A 142 10.74 -4.39 15.32
CA TYR A 142 9.56 -4.76 14.54
C TYR A 142 9.77 -6.00 13.67
N LYS A 143 10.96 -6.18 13.09
CA LYS A 143 11.28 -7.39 12.31
C LYS A 143 11.25 -8.65 13.18
N GLU A 144 11.79 -8.58 14.39
CA GLU A 144 11.77 -9.67 15.34
C GLU A 144 10.32 -10.04 15.72
N LYS A 145 9.52 -9.06 16.12
CA LYS A 145 8.09 -9.28 16.41
C LYS A 145 7.31 -9.87 15.22
N ILE A 146 7.60 -9.42 14.00
CA ILE A 146 6.98 -10.01 12.79
C ILE A 146 7.40 -11.46 12.60
N LYS A 147 8.68 -11.79 12.82
CA LYS A 147 9.18 -13.16 12.72
C LYS A 147 8.48 -14.06 13.73
N ASP A 148 8.40 -13.63 14.99
CA ASP A 148 7.73 -14.39 16.05
C ASP A 148 6.24 -14.61 15.72
N ARG A 149 5.59 -13.59 15.17
CA ARG A 149 4.19 -13.68 14.77
C ARG A 149 3.97 -14.61 13.58
N LEU A 150 4.89 -14.62 12.60
CA LEU A 150 4.86 -15.56 11.48
C LEU A 150 5.08 -17.01 11.96
N GLU A 151 6.01 -17.21 12.87
CA GLU A 151 6.26 -18.52 13.47
C GLU A 151 5.03 -19.00 14.26
N TYR A 152 4.42 -18.13 15.04
CA TYR A 152 3.16 -18.43 15.72
C TYR A 152 2.06 -18.84 14.76
N PHE A 153 1.86 -18.10 13.68
CA PHE A 153 0.88 -18.43 12.64
C PHE A 153 1.16 -19.78 11.97
N ALA A 154 2.43 -20.10 11.69
CA ALA A 154 2.82 -21.38 11.09
C ALA A 154 2.51 -22.55 12.04
N ASN A 155 2.73 -22.37 13.33
CA ASN A 155 2.52 -23.40 14.35
C ASN A 155 1.05 -23.54 14.77
N HIS A 156 0.19 -22.56 14.47
CA HIS A 156 -1.23 -22.52 14.85
C HIS A 156 -2.14 -22.25 13.64
N PRO A 157 -2.22 -23.18 12.67
CA PRO A 157 -2.93 -22.93 11.39
C PRO A 157 -4.43 -22.65 11.56
N ALA A 158 -5.09 -23.33 12.52
CA ALA A 158 -6.52 -23.08 12.79
C ALA A 158 -6.77 -21.66 13.29
N TYR A 159 -5.94 -21.19 14.22
CA TYR A 159 -5.98 -19.80 14.70
C TYR A 159 -5.71 -18.81 13.56
N THR A 160 -4.72 -19.10 12.71
CA THR A 160 -4.36 -18.23 11.58
C THR A 160 -5.52 -18.05 10.62
N VAL A 161 -6.21 -19.13 10.29
CA VAL A 161 -7.41 -19.07 9.42
C VAL A 161 -8.51 -18.24 10.08
N ASP A 162 -8.77 -18.44 11.37
CA ASP A 162 -9.80 -17.67 12.09
C ASP A 162 -9.43 -16.19 12.22
N PHE A 163 -8.16 -15.88 12.52
CA PHE A 163 -7.64 -14.53 12.60
C PHE A 163 -7.90 -13.76 11.28
N TYR A 164 -7.50 -14.31 10.14
CA TYR A 164 -7.69 -13.65 8.84
C TYR A 164 -9.14 -13.64 8.40
N ARG A 165 -9.94 -14.66 8.75
CA ARG A 165 -11.39 -14.64 8.52
C ARG A 165 -12.05 -13.49 9.25
N GLN A 166 -11.79 -13.31 10.54
CA GLN A 166 -12.31 -12.19 11.33
C GLN A 166 -11.86 -10.86 10.75
N LYS A 167 -10.58 -10.71 10.41
CA LYS A 167 -10.04 -9.51 9.79
C LYS A 167 -10.73 -9.15 8.48
N LEU A 168 -10.95 -10.13 7.59
CA LEU A 168 -11.67 -9.92 6.34
C LEU A 168 -13.12 -9.52 6.59
N THR A 169 -13.79 -10.19 7.54
CA THR A 169 -15.17 -9.88 7.90
C THR A 169 -15.29 -8.44 8.42
N THR A 170 -14.46 -8.03 9.37
CA THR A 170 -14.51 -6.67 9.92
C THR A 170 -14.11 -5.59 8.90
N THR A 171 -13.23 -5.91 7.94
CA THR A 171 -12.80 -4.96 6.93
C THR A 171 -13.84 -4.77 5.81
N TRP A 172 -14.51 -5.84 5.39
CA TRP A 172 -15.34 -5.83 4.19
C TRP A 172 -16.84 -5.98 4.45
N ALA A 173 -17.25 -6.60 5.57
CA ALA A 173 -18.66 -6.82 5.88
C ALA A 173 -19.25 -5.75 6.80
N GLU A 174 -18.41 -4.93 7.44
CA GLU A 174 -18.87 -3.82 8.27
C GLU A 174 -19.24 -2.62 7.39
N SER A 175 -20.55 -2.40 7.21
CA SER A 175 -21.09 -1.37 6.33
C SER A 175 -20.86 0.06 6.81
N THR A 176 -20.58 0.26 8.10
CA THR A 176 -20.42 1.59 8.71
C THR A 176 -18.99 2.10 8.67
N TYR A 177 -18.01 1.29 8.28
CA TYR A 177 -16.60 1.62 8.32
C TYR A 177 -16.14 2.14 9.70
N SER A 178 -16.68 1.55 10.76
CA SER A 178 -16.47 2.01 12.15
C SER A 178 -16.91 3.46 12.41
N ALA A 179 -17.79 4.01 11.60
CA ALA A 179 -18.28 5.38 11.78
C ALA A 179 -18.94 5.58 13.16
N ILE A 180 -19.64 4.57 13.66
CA ILE A 180 -20.26 4.56 14.98
C ILE A 180 -19.19 4.75 16.08
N PHE A 181 -18.10 3.99 16.02
CA PHE A 181 -17.00 4.07 17.01
C PHE A 181 -16.22 5.38 16.92
N ASN A 182 -16.01 5.89 15.70
CA ASN A 182 -15.25 7.11 15.49
C ASN A 182 -16.02 8.37 15.91
N ASN A 183 -17.36 8.32 15.86
CA ASN A 183 -18.22 9.45 16.23
C ASN A 183 -18.73 9.42 17.67
N GLY A 184 -18.25 8.48 18.49
CA GLY A 184 -18.67 8.37 19.90
C GLY A 184 -20.11 7.95 20.10
N ILE A 185 -20.78 7.43 19.05
CA ILE A 185 -22.13 6.87 19.17
C ILE A 185 -21.98 5.52 19.83
N THR A 186 -22.32 5.44 21.11
CA THR A 186 -22.41 4.17 21.85
C THR A 186 -23.77 3.53 21.60
N GLU A 187 -23.83 2.20 21.69
CA GLU A 187 -25.08 1.42 21.47
C GLU A 187 -26.20 1.72 22.51
N GLU A 188 -26.05 2.73 23.36
CA GLU A 188 -26.99 3.12 24.41
C GLU A 188 -27.93 4.27 23.99
N SER A 189 -28.14 4.49 22.69
CA SER A 189 -29.12 5.48 22.20
C SER A 189 -30.24 4.83 21.42
#